data_1090fee392bc5345c6ca2bdd6642df42
#
_entry.id   1090fee392bc5345c6ca2bdd6642df42
#
_cell.length_a   1.000
_cell.length_b   1.000
_cell.length_c   1.000
_cell.angle_alpha   90.00
_cell.angle_beta   90.00
_cell.angle_gamma   90.00
#
_symmetry.space_group_name_H-M   'P 1'
#
loop_
_entity.id
_entity.type
_entity.pdbx_description
1 polymer ?
#
loop_
_entity_poly.entity_id
_entity_poly.type
_entity_poly.pdbx_seq_one_letter_code
_entity_poly.pdbx_strand_id
1 'polypeptide(L)'
;MARITMREAISQALWEEMERDPRVFIMGEEVGVWGGTYAVTKGFYDHFGGERVRDTPIAEAAIIGGAIGAALTGLRPVAELMTINFAFSAMDHIVNEAAKLHYMFGGQFVLPLVIRAVGGGGRQLGATHSQTPDAVFAHFPGLKVVAPGTPEDAKGLLKAAIRSDDPVLFIEHATLYQVRGEVPDGDYDIPIGKSKIQRPGKDVTIVTYSKMLEISTKAADQLAREGIEAEIVDLRSLRPLDMDPVLESFKKTNRAVIVEEGWRSFGVGSEVAARIY
;
A
#
# COMPACT_ATOMS: atom_id res chain seq x y z
N MET A 1 0.48 -1.67 -23.41
CA MET A 1 0.36 -2.23 -22.03
C MET A 1 1.30 -3.40 -21.87
N ALA A 2 2.10 -3.43 -20.85
CA ALA A 2 2.98 -4.55 -20.54
C ALA A 2 2.33 -5.45 -19.48
N ARG A 3 2.44 -6.78 -19.65
CA ARG A 3 1.97 -7.74 -18.65
C ARG A 3 3.13 -8.17 -17.76
N ILE A 4 3.24 -7.53 -16.62
CA ILE A 4 4.34 -7.70 -15.65
C ILE A 4 3.83 -8.20 -14.29
N THR A 5 4.75 -8.65 -13.45
CA THR A 5 4.44 -9.03 -12.06
C THR A 5 4.25 -7.79 -11.20
N MET A 6 3.55 -7.94 -10.06
CA MET A 6 3.40 -6.85 -9.09
C MET A 6 4.76 -6.36 -8.56
N ARG A 7 5.72 -7.26 -8.34
CA ARG A 7 7.09 -6.91 -7.96
C ARG A 7 7.77 -6.03 -9.01
N GLU A 8 7.68 -6.41 -10.29
CA GLU A 8 8.22 -5.61 -11.39
C GLU A 8 7.53 -4.24 -11.49
N ALA A 9 6.23 -4.17 -11.25
CA ALA A 9 5.47 -2.91 -11.26
C ALA A 9 5.93 -1.95 -10.14
N ILE A 10 6.14 -2.47 -8.93
CA ILE A 10 6.68 -1.71 -7.79
C ILE A 10 8.12 -1.25 -8.09
N SER A 11 8.96 -2.16 -8.59
CA SER A 11 10.34 -1.85 -8.97
C SER A 11 10.40 -0.73 -10.03
N GLN A 12 9.56 -0.81 -11.06
CA GLN A 12 9.47 0.23 -12.09
C GLN A 12 9.01 1.58 -11.51
N ALA A 13 8.02 1.59 -10.60
CA ALA A 13 7.58 2.82 -9.95
C ALA A 13 8.71 3.52 -9.20
N LEU A 14 9.47 2.76 -8.40
CA LEU A 14 10.62 3.28 -7.67
C LEU A 14 11.71 3.80 -8.61
N TRP A 15 12.06 3.03 -9.62
CA TRP A 15 13.08 3.41 -10.60
C TRP A 15 12.71 4.70 -11.32
N GLU A 16 11.51 4.77 -11.87
CA GLU A 16 11.03 5.94 -12.61
C GLU A 16 10.97 7.20 -11.73
N GLU A 17 10.56 7.08 -10.46
CA GLU A 17 10.53 8.23 -9.55
C GLU A 17 11.93 8.65 -9.09
N MET A 18 12.87 7.74 -8.92
CA MET A 18 14.26 8.07 -8.63
C MET A 18 14.97 8.73 -9.81
N GLU A 19 14.69 8.32 -11.04
CA GLU A 19 15.18 9.01 -12.23
C GLU A 19 14.57 10.41 -12.37
N ARG A 20 13.30 10.56 -12.06
CA ARG A 20 12.57 11.82 -12.20
C ARG A 20 12.99 12.88 -11.17
N ASP A 21 13.22 12.48 -9.93
CA ASP A 21 13.48 13.43 -8.83
C ASP A 21 14.73 13.01 -8.04
N PRO A 22 15.82 13.81 -8.08
CA PRO A 22 17.04 13.50 -7.36
C PRO A 22 16.89 13.49 -5.83
N ARG A 23 15.80 14.01 -5.28
CA ARG A 23 15.53 13.99 -3.84
C ARG A 23 14.97 12.65 -3.36
N VAL A 24 14.46 11.81 -4.27
CA VAL A 24 13.95 10.48 -3.93
C VAL A 24 15.12 9.54 -3.66
N PHE A 25 15.12 8.89 -2.51
CA PHE A 25 16.09 7.86 -2.16
C PHE A 25 15.42 6.74 -1.37
N ILE A 26 16.03 5.56 -1.38
CA ILE A 26 15.53 4.38 -0.68
C ILE A 26 16.46 4.08 0.47
N MET A 27 15.91 3.76 1.63
CA MET A 27 16.64 3.26 2.79
C MET A 27 15.89 2.10 3.46
N GLY A 28 16.64 1.15 3.98
CA GLY A 28 16.06 -0.03 4.65
C GLY A 28 17.07 -1.15 4.76
N GLU A 29 16.61 -2.30 5.22
CA GLU A 29 17.44 -3.49 5.42
C GLU A 29 17.73 -4.17 4.08
N GLU A 30 19.03 -4.34 3.74
CA GLU A 30 19.51 -5.02 2.54
C GLU A 30 18.95 -4.51 1.21
N VAL A 31 18.42 -3.28 1.17
CA VAL A 31 17.84 -2.69 -0.05
C VAL A 31 18.89 -2.34 -1.10
N GLY A 32 20.16 -2.23 -0.71
CA GLY A 32 21.29 -1.89 -1.56
C GLY A 32 21.82 -3.06 -2.37
N VAL A 33 22.95 -3.63 -1.95
CA VAL A 33 23.68 -4.68 -2.70
C VAL A 33 22.81 -5.91 -2.96
N TRP A 34 22.01 -6.33 -2.00
CA TRP A 34 21.14 -7.52 -2.12
C TRP A 34 19.82 -7.25 -2.87
N GLY A 35 19.40 -5.99 -2.95
CA GLY A 35 18.17 -5.61 -3.65
C GLY A 35 16.89 -5.84 -2.85
N GLY A 36 17.01 -5.93 -1.53
CA GLY A 36 15.91 -6.18 -0.60
C GLY A 36 15.49 -7.65 -0.52
N THR A 37 14.80 -8.00 0.55
CA THR A 37 14.32 -9.38 0.84
C THR A 37 13.49 -9.98 -0.31
N TYR A 38 12.81 -9.17 -1.07
CA TYR A 38 11.94 -9.59 -2.16
C TYR A 38 12.48 -9.19 -3.55
N ALA A 39 13.72 -8.73 -3.61
CA ALA A 39 14.41 -8.32 -4.84
C ALA A 39 13.67 -7.21 -5.62
N VAL A 40 13.02 -6.30 -4.91
CA VAL A 40 12.31 -5.14 -5.51
C VAL A 40 13.33 -4.11 -6.02
N THR A 41 14.41 -3.88 -5.28
CA THR A 41 15.44 -2.87 -5.57
C THR A 41 16.71 -3.48 -6.20
N LYS A 42 16.60 -4.68 -6.77
CA LYS A 42 17.74 -5.35 -7.41
C LYS A 42 18.30 -4.51 -8.56
N GLY A 43 19.62 -4.24 -8.50
CA GLY A 43 20.33 -3.44 -9.51
C GLY A 43 20.27 -1.93 -9.28
N PHE A 44 19.47 -1.45 -8.30
CA PHE A 44 19.36 -0.02 -8.01
C PHE A 44 20.66 0.56 -7.46
N TYR A 45 21.34 -0.18 -6.58
CA TYR A 45 22.61 0.25 -6.00
C TYR A 45 23.68 0.50 -7.06
N ASP A 46 23.78 -0.38 -8.05
CA ASP A 46 24.74 -0.26 -9.14
C ASP A 46 24.48 0.97 -10.02
N HIS A 47 23.22 1.37 -10.17
CA HIS A 47 22.81 2.49 -11.01
C HIS A 47 22.79 3.83 -10.25
N PHE A 48 22.17 3.88 -9.08
CA PHE A 48 21.95 5.12 -8.33
C PHE A 48 23.01 5.40 -7.26
N GLY A 49 23.81 4.39 -6.88
CA GLY A 49 24.84 4.50 -5.86
C GLY A 49 24.34 4.51 -4.43
N GLY A 50 25.25 4.38 -3.47
CA GLY A 50 24.95 4.26 -2.03
C GLY A 50 24.38 5.53 -1.39
N GLU A 51 24.49 6.69 -2.05
CA GLU A 51 23.84 7.92 -1.58
C GLU A 51 22.32 7.89 -1.78
N ARG A 52 21.86 7.15 -2.79
CA ARG A 52 20.44 7.05 -3.16
C ARG A 52 19.80 5.74 -2.78
N VAL A 53 20.58 4.68 -2.51
CA VAL A 53 20.10 3.36 -2.08
C VAL A 53 20.93 2.94 -0.88
N ARG A 54 20.36 3.08 0.31
CA ARG A 54 21.09 2.99 1.59
C ARG A 54 20.69 1.77 2.39
N ASP A 55 21.63 0.86 2.61
CA ASP A 55 21.45 -0.20 3.58
C ASP A 55 21.49 0.37 5.01
N THR A 56 20.65 -0.18 5.87
CA THR A 56 20.59 0.17 7.29
C THR A 56 20.77 -1.08 8.15
N PRO A 57 21.19 -0.92 9.41
CA PRO A 57 21.00 -1.98 10.39
C PRO A 57 19.54 -2.34 10.59
N ILE A 58 19.25 -3.50 11.19
CA ILE A 58 17.90 -3.91 11.63
C ILE A 58 17.53 -3.03 12.84
N ALA A 59 16.88 -1.90 12.57
CA ALA A 59 16.47 -0.93 13.56
C ALA A 59 15.35 -0.04 13.02
N GLU A 60 14.13 -0.53 12.97
CA GLU A 60 13.00 0.11 12.31
C GLU A 60 12.70 1.51 12.87
N ALA A 61 12.87 1.72 14.16
CA ALA A 61 12.75 3.04 14.77
C ALA A 61 13.79 4.03 14.20
N ALA A 62 15.03 3.59 13.98
CA ALA A 62 16.07 4.42 13.38
C ALA A 62 15.82 4.65 11.88
N ILE A 63 15.30 3.64 11.16
CA ILE A 63 14.93 3.75 9.74
C ILE A 63 13.85 4.83 9.58
N ILE A 64 12.76 4.73 10.34
CA ILE A 64 11.64 5.69 10.23
C ILE A 64 12.04 7.07 10.76
N GLY A 65 12.69 7.16 11.92
CA GLY A 65 13.16 8.45 12.47
C GLY A 65 14.15 9.16 11.55
N GLY A 66 15.10 8.42 10.97
CA GLY A 66 16.04 8.95 9.97
C GLY A 66 15.34 9.43 8.69
N ALA A 67 14.35 8.69 8.21
CA ALA A 67 13.54 9.07 7.05
C ALA A 67 12.71 10.34 7.34
N ILE A 68 12.11 10.48 8.53
CA ILE A 68 11.43 11.71 8.95
C ILE A 68 12.39 12.89 8.91
N GLY A 69 13.58 12.76 9.52
CA GLY A 69 14.61 13.81 9.49
C GLY A 69 15.02 14.22 8.08
N ALA A 70 15.21 13.23 7.20
CA ALA A 70 15.52 13.47 5.79
C ALA A 70 14.39 14.20 5.05
N ALA A 71 13.14 13.80 5.30
CA ALA A 71 11.98 14.47 4.69
C ALA A 71 11.85 15.93 5.15
N LEU A 72 12.08 16.21 6.42
CA LEU A 72 12.09 17.59 6.97
C LEU A 72 13.20 18.48 6.39
N THR A 73 14.27 17.88 5.86
CA THR A 73 15.35 18.62 5.15
C THR A 73 15.13 18.76 3.66
N GLY A 74 13.97 18.34 3.14
CA GLY A 74 13.57 18.51 1.75
C GLY A 74 13.84 17.32 0.83
N LEU A 75 14.31 16.18 1.37
CA LEU A 75 14.41 14.92 0.64
C LEU A 75 13.05 14.20 0.58
N ARG A 76 12.95 13.17 -0.26
CA ARG A 76 11.76 12.32 -0.43
C ARG A 76 12.13 10.86 -0.18
N PRO A 77 12.25 10.45 1.09
CA PRO A 77 12.63 9.09 1.45
C PRO A 77 11.53 8.09 1.16
N VAL A 78 11.97 6.92 0.68
CA VAL A 78 11.19 5.68 0.69
C VAL A 78 11.86 4.75 1.70
N ALA A 79 11.27 4.66 2.89
CA ALA A 79 11.75 3.80 3.97
C ALA A 79 11.13 2.41 3.82
N GLU A 80 11.95 1.39 3.55
CA GLU A 80 11.50 0.01 3.47
C GLU A 80 11.67 -0.68 4.80
N LEU A 81 10.57 -1.21 5.35
CA LEU A 81 10.57 -2.16 6.44
C LEU A 81 10.40 -3.56 5.87
N MET A 82 11.23 -4.50 6.30
CA MET A 82 11.23 -5.87 5.79
C MET A 82 9.85 -6.54 5.88
N THR A 83 9.11 -6.23 6.95
CA THR A 83 7.71 -6.62 7.13
C THR A 83 6.95 -5.59 7.96
N ILE A 84 5.65 -5.43 7.66
CA ILE A 84 4.75 -4.55 8.43
C ILE A 84 4.67 -4.94 9.91
N ASN A 85 4.94 -6.19 10.23
CA ASN A 85 4.94 -6.67 11.61
C ASN A 85 5.95 -5.95 12.49
N PHE A 86 7.07 -5.50 11.91
CA PHE A 86 8.13 -4.79 12.65
C PHE A 86 7.90 -3.28 12.71
N ALA A 87 6.93 -2.74 11.98
CA ALA A 87 6.52 -1.35 12.12
C ALA A 87 6.07 -1.00 13.56
N PHE A 88 5.66 -2.01 14.35
CA PHE A 88 5.33 -1.82 15.76
C PHE A 88 6.52 -1.35 16.62
N SER A 89 7.77 -1.70 16.24
CA SER A 89 8.96 -1.19 16.94
C SER A 89 9.26 0.27 16.61
N ALA A 90 8.70 0.80 15.53
CA ALA A 90 8.78 2.21 15.11
C ALA A 90 7.45 2.97 15.30
N MET A 91 6.51 2.43 16.07
CA MET A 91 5.14 2.95 16.15
C MET A 91 5.08 4.41 16.60
N ASP A 92 5.94 4.80 17.54
CA ASP A 92 6.01 6.19 18.00
C ASP A 92 6.39 7.14 16.86
N HIS A 93 7.42 6.83 16.11
CA HIS A 93 7.85 7.62 14.95
C HIS A 93 6.79 7.69 13.86
N ILE A 94 6.04 6.61 13.62
CA ILE A 94 4.98 6.58 12.61
C ILE A 94 3.78 7.42 13.06
N VAL A 95 3.33 7.24 14.30
CA VAL A 95 2.04 7.74 14.79
C VAL A 95 2.16 9.13 15.43
N ASN A 96 3.17 9.35 16.26
CA ASN A 96 3.33 10.58 17.01
C ASN A 96 4.19 11.61 16.28
N GLU A 97 5.09 11.16 15.41
CA GLU A 97 5.92 12.06 14.61
C GLU A 97 5.39 12.18 13.18
N ALA A 98 5.53 11.15 12.33
CA ALA A 98 5.18 11.27 10.92
C ALA A 98 3.74 11.74 10.70
N ALA A 99 2.78 11.16 11.39
CA ALA A 99 1.37 11.50 11.23
C ALA A 99 0.96 12.85 11.86
N LYS A 100 1.79 13.47 12.71
CA LYS A 100 1.40 14.65 13.52
C LYS A 100 2.22 15.90 13.24
N LEU A 101 3.43 15.80 12.74
CA LEU A 101 4.33 16.94 12.57
C LEU A 101 3.71 18.07 11.77
N HIS A 102 3.04 17.78 10.65
CA HIS A 102 2.37 18.80 9.84
C HIS A 102 1.35 19.59 10.66
N TYR A 103 0.51 18.91 11.45
CA TYR A 103 -0.50 19.55 12.29
C TYR A 103 0.13 20.30 13.46
N MET A 104 1.08 19.70 14.17
CA MET A 104 1.73 20.28 15.36
C MET A 104 2.47 21.58 15.04
N PHE A 105 3.05 21.68 13.86
CA PHE A 105 3.76 22.88 13.40
C PHE A 105 2.90 23.82 12.54
N GLY A 106 1.56 23.68 12.60
CA GLY A 106 0.64 24.60 11.94
C GLY A 106 0.79 24.65 10.42
N GLY A 107 1.17 23.53 9.79
CA GLY A 107 1.33 23.43 8.34
C GLY A 107 2.65 23.99 7.80
N GLN A 108 3.61 24.39 8.66
CA GLN A 108 4.89 24.94 8.22
C GLN A 108 5.80 23.92 7.55
N PHE A 109 5.62 22.64 7.85
CA PHE A 109 6.39 21.54 7.29
C PHE A 109 5.50 20.58 6.52
N VAL A 110 5.99 20.07 5.42
CA VAL A 110 5.47 18.89 4.73
C VAL A 110 6.34 17.69 5.08
N LEU A 111 5.79 16.50 4.99
CA LEU A 111 6.53 15.27 5.28
C LEU A 111 6.36 14.26 4.13
N PRO A 112 7.07 14.45 3.01
CA PRO A 112 7.01 13.58 1.85
C PRO A 112 7.75 12.26 2.11
N LEU A 113 7.15 11.40 2.92
CA LEU A 113 7.70 10.11 3.36
C LEU A 113 6.83 8.96 2.88
N VAL A 114 7.43 7.98 2.22
CA VAL A 114 6.79 6.69 1.97
C VAL A 114 7.39 5.64 2.90
N ILE A 115 6.54 4.95 3.64
CA ILE A 115 6.91 3.77 4.41
C ILE A 115 6.39 2.55 3.64
N ARG A 116 7.28 1.78 3.01
CA ARG A 116 6.93 0.53 2.34
C ARG A 116 7.10 -0.63 3.30
N ALA A 117 6.11 -1.49 3.35
CA ALA A 117 6.20 -2.68 4.18
C ALA A 117 5.36 -3.83 3.59
N VAL A 118 5.87 -5.05 3.74
CA VAL A 118 5.18 -6.27 3.28
C VAL A 118 4.37 -6.86 4.43
N GLY A 119 3.10 -7.13 4.18
CA GLY A 119 2.19 -7.75 5.16
C GLY A 119 1.57 -9.04 4.66
N GLY A 120 0.59 -9.49 5.43
CA GLY A 120 -0.29 -10.61 5.11
C GLY A 120 0.24 -11.99 5.50
N GLY A 121 -0.68 -12.93 5.49
CA GLY A 121 -0.43 -14.34 5.79
C GLY A 121 -0.01 -15.17 4.57
N GLY A 122 -0.09 -16.50 4.71
CA GLY A 122 0.10 -17.45 3.62
C GLY A 122 1.53 -17.92 3.36
N ARG A 123 2.53 -17.32 4.02
CA ARG A 123 3.94 -17.74 3.89
C ARG A 123 4.45 -18.67 5.01
N GLN A 124 3.63 -18.96 5.98
CA GLN A 124 3.94 -19.86 7.11
C GLN A 124 5.17 -19.41 7.93
N LEU A 125 5.33 -18.09 8.12
CA LEU A 125 6.47 -17.50 8.84
C LEU A 125 6.22 -17.36 10.35
N GLY A 126 5.15 -17.95 10.86
CA GLY A 126 4.75 -17.86 12.27
C GLY A 126 3.93 -16.62 12.61
N ALA A 127 3.45 -16.55 13.84
CA ALA A 127 2.48 -15.56 14.28
C ALA A 127 2.98 -14.10 14.18
N THR A 128 4.25 -13.88 14.46
CA THR A 128 4.86 -12.53 14.46
C THR A 128 5.23 -12.00 13.10
N HIS A 129 5.10 -12.81 12.03
CA HIS A 129 5.46 -12.43 10.66
C HIS A 129 4.30 -12.64 9.66
N SER A 130 3.09 -12.83 10.14
CA SER A 130 1.92 -13.17 9.31
C SER A 130 0.69 -12.37 9.71
N GLN A 131 0.89 -11.15 10.21
CA GLN A 131 -0.20 -10.26 10.60
C GLN A 131 -0.63 -9.34 9.46
N THR A 132 -1.86 -8.89 9.53
CA THR A 132 -2.45 -7.87 8.64
C THR A 132 -2.96 -6.71 9.51
N PRO A 133 -2.06 -5.82 10.00
CA PRO A 133 -2.42 -4.76 10.93
C PRO A 133 -2.92 -3.48 10.25
N ASP A 134 -3.47 -3.58 9.06
CA ASP A 134 -3.86 -2.47 8.20
C ASP A 134 -4.79 -1.48 8.91
N ALA A 135 -5.78 -1.99 9.66
CA ALA A 135 -6.74 -1.20 10.41
C ALA A 135 -6.07 -0.38 11.53
N VAL A 136 -5.00 -0.89 12.14
CA VAL A 136 -4.25 -0.17 13.19
C VAL A 136 -3.67 1.12 12.61
N PHE A 137 -3.02 1.04 11.45
CA PHE A 137 -2.42 2.22 10.81
C PHE A 137 -3.46 3.14 10.18
N ALA A 138 -4.52 2.58 9.60
CA ALA A 138 -5.63 3.36 9.04
C ALA A 138 -6.43 4.13 10.11
N HIS A 139 -6.29 3.77 11.39
CA HIS A 139 -6.93 4.49 12.50
C HIS A 139 -6.36 5.90 12.71
N PHE A 140 -5.06 6.12 12.45
CA PHE A 140 -4.38 7.36 12.82
C PHE A 140 -4.55 8.48 11.78
N PRO A 141 -5.15 9.64 12.16
CA PRO A 141 -5.23 10.80 11.28
C PRO A 141 -3.83 11.40 11.05
N GLY A 142 -3.62 11.89 9.81
CA GLY A 142 -2.35 12.44 9.35
C GLY A 142 -1.48 11.42 8.61
N LEU A 143 -1.80 10.13 8.65
CA LEU A 143 -1.16 9.09 7.87
C LEU A 143 -2.10 8.65 6.73
N LYS A 144 -1.61 8.60 5.50
CA LYS A 144 -2.28 7.93 4.39
C LYS A 144 -1.91 6.45 4.39
N VAL A 145 -2.87 5.58 4.08
CA VAL A 145 -2.62 4.12 4.04
C VAL A 145 -3.19 3.54 2.76
N VAL A 146 -2.36 2.87 1.98
CA VAL A 146 -2.74 2.24 0.72
C VAL A 146 -2.31 0.77 0.70
N ALA A 147 -3.13 -0.08 0.07
CA ALA A 147 -2.93 -1.52 0.00
C ALA A 147 -3.38 -2.06 -1.37
N PRO A 148 -2.53 -1.94 -2.42
CA PRO A 148 -2.88 -2.31 -3.77
C PRO A 148 -3.12 -3.82 -3.94
N GLY A 149 -4.07 -4.18 -4.82
CA GLY A 149 -4.39 -5.55 -5.17
C GLY A 149 -3.93 -5.99 -6.58
N THR A 150 -3.52 -5.04 -7.42
CA THR A 150 -3.10 -5.31 -8.81
C THR A 150 -1.75 -4.66 -9.15
N PRO A 151 -1.02 -5.16 -10.17
CA PRO A 151 0.22 -4.51 -10.64
C PRO A 151 0.01 -3.06 -11.12
N GLU A 152 -1.09 -2.77 -11.82
CA GLU A 152 -1.47 -1.41 -12.23
C GLU A 152 -1.57 -0.48 -11.03
N ASP A 153 -2.35 -0.90 -10.02
CA ASP A 153 -2.56 -0.10 -8.80
C ASP A 153 -1.28 0.04 -7.99
N ALA A 154 -0.47 -1.02 -7.91
CA ALA A 154 0.80 -0.97 -7.19
C ALA A 154 1.75 0.08 -7.78
N LYS A 155 1.91 0.13 -9.12
CA LYS A 155 2.74 1.13 -9.78
C LYS A 155 2.16 2.53 -9.63
N GLY A 156 0.89 2.71 -9.94
CA GLY A 156 0.25 4.03 -9.94
C GLY A 156 0.13 4.65 -8.55
N LEU A 157 -0.27 3.86 -7.55
CA LEU A 157 -0.38 4.32 -6.16
C LEU A 157 0.98 4.60 -5.52
N LEU A 158 2.02 3.81 -5.84
CA LEU A 158 3.36 4.05 -5.31
C LEU A 158 3.95 5.35 -5.87
N LYS A 159 3.76 5.63 -7.15
CA LYS A 159 4.16 6.91 -7.75
C LYS A 159 3.41 8.07 -7.08
N ALA A 160 2.10 7.96 -6.90
CA ALA A 160 1.31 8.96 -6.18
C ALA A 160 1.78 9.13 -4.72
N ALA A 161 2.17 8.05 -4.05
CA ALA A 161 2.70 8.09 -2.69
C ALA A 161 4.04 8.84 -2.63
N ILE A 162 4.98 8.57 -3.54
CA ILE A 162 6.28 9.23 -3.61
C ILE A 162 6.11 10.73 -3.95
N ARG A 163 5.11 11.08 -4.76
CA ARG A 163 4.78 12.46 -5.14
C ARG A 163 4.00 13.22 -4.07
N SER A 164 3.42 12.52 -3.09
CA SER A 164 2.65 13.13 -1.99
C SER A 164 3.56 13.94 -1.05
N ASP A 165 3.05 15.05 -0.54
CA ASP A 165 3.70 15.83 0.51
C ASP A 165 3.29 15.41 1.93
N ASP A 166 2.42 14.42 2.05
CA ASP A 166 2.00 13.79 3.31
C ASP A 166 2.59 12.39 3.42
N PRO A 167 2.80 11.88 4.65
CA PRO A 167 3.33 10.54 4.86
C PRO A 167 2.34 9.46 4.39
N VAL A 168 2.85 8.49 3.67
CA VAL A 168 2.08 7.35 3.14
C VAL A 168 2.67 6.04 3.62
N LEU A 169 1.85 5.23 4.27
CA LEU A 169 2.15 3.82 4.50
C LEU A 169 1.64 2.99 3.31
N PHE A 170 2.55 2.38 2.60
CA PHE A 170 2.30 1.57 1.41
C PHE A 170 2.45 0.09 1.78
N ILE A 171 1.31 -0.61 1.94
CA ILE A 171 1.26 -1.99 2.42
C ILE A 171 1.19 -2.93 1.22
N GLU A 172 2.22 -3.72 1.05
CA GLU A 172 2.34 -4.74 0.02
C GLU A 172 1.96 -6.12 0.57
N HIS A 173 1.59 -7.04 -0.30
CA HIS A 173 1.31 -8.42 0.11
C HIS A 173 2.27 -9.40 -0.55
N ALA A 174 3.00 -10.17 0.27
CA ALA A 174 4.07 -11.04 -0.20
C ALA A 174 3.63 -12.06 -1.28
N THR A 175 2.43 -12.61 -1.17
CA THR A 175 1.93 -13.60 -2.13
C THR A 175 1.44 -12.97 -3.44
N LEU A 176 1.28 -11.63 -3.51
CA LEU A 176 0.94 -10.92 -4.74
C LEU A 176 2.14 -10.60 -5.62
N TYR A 177 3.36 -10.64 -5.11
CA TYR A 177 4.55 -10.25 -5.88
C TYR A 177 4.72 -10.98 -7.22
N GLN A 178 4.26 -12.22 -7.31
CA GLN A 178 4.34 -13.02 -8.55
C GLN A 178 3.07 -12.94 -9.41
N VAL A 179 2.03 -12.26 -8.93
CA VAL A 179 0.79 -12.08 -9.70
C VAL A 179 1.07 -11.14 -10.87
N ARG A 180 0.67 -11.56 -12.07
CA ARG A 180 0.85 -10.80 -13.30
C ARG A 180 -0.44 -10.06 -13.66
N GLY A 181 -0.30 -8.80 -14.07
CA GLY A 181 -1.39 -8.00 -14.58
C GLY A 181 -0.91 -7.05 -15.66
N GLU A 182 -1.86 -6.45 -16.36
CA GLU A 182 -1.58 -5.39 -17.32
C GLU A 182 -1.25 -4.09 -16.60
N VAL A 183 -0.23 -3.39 -17.09
CA VAL A 183 0.20 -2.09 -16.58
C VAL A 183 0.28 -1.14 -17.78
N PRO A 184 -0.32 0.06 -17.69
CA PRO A 184 -0.24 1.05 -18.74
C PRO A 184 1.21 1.45 -19.06
N ASP A 185 1.47 1.74 -20.32
CA ASP A 185 2.75 2.32 -20.74
C ASP A 185 2.79 3.81 -20.38
N GLY A 186 4.01 4.33 -20.20
CA GLY A 186 4.25 5.74 -19.91
C GLY A 186 4.08 6.12 -18.45
N ASP A 187 4.12 7.43 -18.19
CA ASP A 187 3.99 7.98 -16.85
C ASP A 187 2.51 8.13 -16.48
N TYR A 188 2.12 7.49 -15.39
CA TYR A 188 0.79 7.64 -14.79
C TYR A 188 0.89 7.49 -13.27
N ASP A 189 -0.05 8.08 -12.57
CA ASP A 189 -0.30 7.82 -11.17
C ASP A 189 -1.80 7.56 -10.91
N ILE A 190 -2.10 7.04 -9.74
CA ILE A 190 -3.47 6.78 -9.30
C ILE A 190 -3.69 7.59 -8.03
N PRO A 191 -4.73 8.46 -8.00
CA PRO A 191 -5.00 9.26 -6.82
C PRO A 191 -5.26 8.41 -5.58
N ILE A 192 -4.53 8.69 -4.49
CA ILE A 192 -4.77 8.08 -3.18
C ILE A 192 -6.15 8.51 -2.66
N GLY A 193 -6.88 7.58 -2.05
CA GLY A 193 -8.22 7.84 -1.55
C GLY A 193 -9.30 7.69 -2.61
N LYS A 194 -9.08 6.85 -3.63
CA LYS A 194 -10.09 6.50 -4.63
C LYS A 194 -10.25 5.00 -4.75
N SER A 195 -11.46 4.52 -4.47
CA SER A 195 -11.87 3.15 -4.72
C SER A 195 -12.15 2.91 -6.21
N LYS A 196 -12.16 1.66 -6.64
CA LYS A 196 -12.36 1.25 -8.05
C LYS A 196 -13.43 0.16 -8.13
N ILE A 197 -14.37 0.29 -9.06
CA ILE A 197 -15.17 -0.85 -9.48
C ILE A 197 -14.27 -1.75 -10.34
N GLN A 198 -13.79 -2.81 -9.74
CA GLN A 198 -12.88 -3.75 -10.39
C GLN A 198 -13.63 -4.71 -11.31
N ARG A 199 -14.85 -5.05 -10.95
CA ARG A 199 -15.76 -5.87 -11.73
C ARG A 199 -17.17 -5.30 -11.61
N PRO A 200 -17.87 -4.99 -12.72
CA PRO A 200 -19.28 -4.62 -12.66
C PRO A 200 -20.16 -5.83 -12.32
N GLY A 201 -21.27 -5.59 -11.64
CA GLY A 201 -22.25 -6.61 -11.26
C GLY A 201 -23.57 -5.97 -10.84
N LYS A 202 -24.56 -6.77 -10.47
CA LYS A 202 -25.91 -6.27 -10.15
C LYS A 202 -26.60 -7.03 -9.01
N ASP A 203 -26.09 -8.20 -8.61
CA ASP A 203 -26.80 -9.08 -7.67
C ASP A 203 -26.26 -9.00 -6.23
N VAL A 204 -24.95 -8.77 -6.08
CA VAL A 204 -24.26 -8.63 -4.77
C VAL A 204 -23.03 -7.73 -4.92
N THR A 205 -22.78 -6.89 -3.93
CA THR A 205 -21.55 -6.09 -3.81
C THR A 205 -20.53 -6.85 -2.98
N ILE A 206 -19.31 -7.02 -3.51
CA ILE A 206 -18.16 -7.52 -2.75
C ILE A 206 -17.21 -6.33 -2.56
N VAL A 207 -16.96 -5.96 -1.29
CA VAL A 207 -16.01 -4.92 -0.93
C VAL A 207 -14.73 -5.56 -0.44
N THR A 208 -13.60 -5.20 -0.99
CA THR A 208 -12.33 -5.87 -0.68
C THR A 208 -11.12 -4.97 -0.99
N TYR A 209 -9.91 -5.46 -0.68
CA TYR A 209 -8.65 -4.80 -1.02
C TYR A 209 -7.48 -5.79 -0.98
N SER A 210 -6.33 -5.40 -1.51
CA SER A 210 -5.08 -6.15 -1.46
C SER A 210 -5.25 -7.61 -1.93
N LYS A 211 -4.72 -8.59 -1.20
CA LYS A 211 -4.77 -10.02 -1.53
C LYS A 211 -6.20 -10.54 -1.71
N MET A 212 -7.14 -10.03 -0.93
CA MET A 212 -8.51 -10.51 -1.00
C MET A 212 -9.23 -10.12 -2.30
N LEU A 213 -8.71 -9.15 -3.06
CA LEU A 213 -9.19 -8.84 -4.41
C LEU A 213 -9.04 -10.04 -5.36
N GLU A 214 -7.88 -10.70 -5.36
CA GLU A 214 -7.66 -11.89 -6.19
C GLU A 214 -8.63 -13.03 -5.83
N ILE A 215 -8.84 -13.25 -4.53
CA ILE A 215 -9.74 -14.28 -4.03
C ILE A 215 -11.20 -13.95 -4.37
N SER A 216 -11.61 -12.70 -4.18
CA SER A 216 -12.95 -12.22 -4.50
C SER A 216 -13.22 -12.29 -6.00
N THR A 217 -12.23 -12.02 -6.86
CA THR A 217 -12.38 -12.16 -8.31
C THR A 217 -12.63 -13.61 -8.70
N LYS A 218 -11.88 -14.56 -8.13
CA LYS A 218 -12.11 -16.00 -8.38
C LYS A 218 -13.48 -16.46 -7.88
N ALA A 219 -13.93 -15.97 -6.73
CA ALA A 219 -15.27 -16.27 -6.21
C ALA A 219 -16.37 -15.70 -7.11
N ALA A 220 -16.21 -14.45 -7.61
CA ALA A 220 -17.16 -13.84 -8.53
C ALA A 220 -17.24 -14.59 -9.87
N ASP A 221 -16.12 -15.16 -10.36
CA ASP A 221 -16.14 -16.01 -11.56
C ASP A 221 -16.90 -17.33 -11.35
N GLN A 222 -16.88 -17.89 -10.14
CA GLN A 222 -17.69 -19.06 -9.79
C GLN A 222 -19.18 -18.70 -9.67
N LEU A 223 -19.51 -17.60 -8.98
CA LEU A 223 -20.86 -17.09 -8.86
C LEU A 223 -21.51 -16.80 -10.23
N ALA A 224 -20.75 -16.23 -11.16
CA ALA A 224 -21.27 -15.96 -12.51
C ALA A 224 -21.71 -17.23 -13.25
N ARG A 225 -21.05 -18.37 -13.02
CA ARG A 225 -21.46 -19.67 -13.58
C ARG A 225 -22.79 -20.17 -13.00
N GLU A 226 -23.16 -19.67 -11.83
CA GLU A 226 -24.41 -19.93 -11.14
C GLU A 226 -25.48 -18.87 -11.42
N GLY A 227 -25.17 -17.91 -12.33
CA GLY A 227 -26.07 -16.83 -12.72
C GLY A 227 -26.11 -15.65 -11.75
N ILE A 228 -25.12 -15.52 -10.84
CA ILE A 228 -25.01 -14.43 -9.86
C ILE A 228 -23.90 -13.47 -10.31
N GLU A 229 -24.28 -12.24 -10.65
CA GLU A 229 -23.36 -11.19 -11.10
C GLU A 229 -22.88 -10.32 -9.92
N ALA A 230 -21.73 -10.69 -9.34
CA ALA A 230 -21.12 -9.96 -8.25
C ALA A 230 -20.36 -8.73 -8.76
N GLU A 231 -20.65 -7.56 -8.17
CA GLU A 231 -19.87 -6.34 -8.35
C GLU A 231 -18.76 -6.32 -7.31
N ILE A 232 -17.52 -6.10 -7.77
CA ILE A 232 -16.36 -6.00 -6.88
C ILE A 232 -15.90 -4.55 -6.79
N VAL A 233 -15.89 -4.02 -5.58
CA VAL A 233 -15.32 -2.72 -5.23
C VAL A 233 -13.99 -2.94 -4.54
N ASP A 234 -12.91 -2.52 -5.18
CA ASP A 234 -11.56 -2.51 -4.61
C ASP A 234 -11.32 -1.16 -3.92
N LEU A 235 -11.09 -1.18 -2.61
CA LEU A 235 -10.83 0.02 -1.81
C LEU A 235 -9.49 0.67 -2.15
N ARG A 236 -8.45 -0.10 -2.44
CA ARG A 236 -7.08 0.35 -2.76
C ARG A 236 -6.44 1.23 -1.70
N SER A 237 -7.18 2.21 -1.18
CA SER A 237 -6.78 3.14 -0.12
C SER A 237 -7.65 2.91 1.11
N LEU A 238 -7.01 2.68 2.25
CA LEU A 238 -7.69 2.48 3.52
C LEU A 238 -7.82 3.78 4.31
N ARG A 239 -6.92 4.74 4.03
CA ARG A 239 -7.00 6.10 4.52
C ARG A 239 -6.39 7.08 3.51
N PRO A 240 -7.14 8.09 3.03
CA PRO A 240 -8.59 8.23 3.22
C PRO A 240 -9.38 7.10 2.56
N LEU A 241 -10.52 6.75 3.14
CA LEU A 241 -11.41 5.70 2.64
C LEU A 241 -12.50 6.31 1.76
N ASP A 242 -12.54 5.93 0.49
CA ASP A 242 -13.56 6.35 -0.47
C ASP A 242 -14.75 5.40 -0.45
N MET A 243 -15.85 5.85 0.15
CA MET A 243 -17.07 5.06 0.29
C MET A 243 -18.08 5.27 -0.84
N ASP A 244 -17.89 6.28 -1.70
CA ASP A 244 -18.88 6.59 -2.74
C ASP A 244 -19.17 5.41 -3.66
N PRO A 245 -18.16 4.72 -4.25
CA PRO A 245 -18.41 3.55 -5.08
C PRO A 245 -19.03 2.37 -4.30
N VAL A 246 -18.69 2.24 -3.02
CA VAL A 246 -19.25 1.19 -2.14
C VAL A 246 -20.74 1.43 -1.93
N LEU A 247 -21.13 2.65 -1.58
CA LEU A 247 -22.52 3.02 -1.33
C LEU A 247 -23.37 2.96 -2.59
N GLU A 248 -22.84 3.40 -3.74
CA GLU A 248 -23.51 3.29 -5.03
C GLU A 248 -23.76 1.83 -5.43
N SER A 249 -22.74 0.99 -5.29
CA SER A 249 -22.86 -0.45 -5.53
C SER A 249 -23.87 -1.10 -4.58
N PHE A 250 -23.80 -0.79 -3.30
CA PHE A 250 -24.74 -1.33 -2.30
C PHE A 250 -26.19 -0.92 -2.57
N LYS A 251 -26.45 0.36 -2.92
CA LYS A 251 -27.79 0.83 -3.31
C LYS A 251 -28.35 0.07 -4.51
N LYS A 252 -27.49 -0.33 -5.44
CA LYS A 252 -27.87 -1.10 -6.63
C LYS A 252 -28.21 -2.55 -6.28
N THR A 253 -27.38 -3.20 -5.48
CA THR A 253 -27.47 -4.65 -5.21
C THR A 253 -28.29 -5.00 -3.97
N ASN A 254 -28.42 -4.07 -3.01
CA ASN A 254 -29.01 -4.28 -1.68
C ASN A 254 -28.42 -5.45 -0.88
N ARG A 255 -27.23 -5.91 -1.25
CA ARG A 255 -26.49 -7.00 -0.59
C ARG A 255 -25.02 -6.69 -0.62
N ALA A 256 -24.34 -6.77 0.53
CA ALA A 256 -22.89 -6.57 0.60
C ALA A 256 -22.21 -7.72 1.35
N VAL A 257 -21.06 -8.12 0.82
CA VAL A 257 -20.10 -9.01 1.48
C VAL A 257 -18.78 -8.25 1.56
N ILE A 258 -18.22 -8.14 2.76
CA ILE A 258 -16.93 -7.49 2.96
C ILE A 258 -15.89 -8.59 3.18
N VAL A 259 -14.82 -8.56 2.39
CA VAL A 259 -13.78 -9.58 2.39
C VAL A 259 -12.44 -8.93 2.69
N GLU A 260 -11.88 -9.22 3.84
CA GLU A 260 -10.57 -8.75 4.28
C GLU A 260 -9.75 -9.90 4.88
N GLU A 261 -8.42 -9.79 4.88
CA GLU A 261 -7.52 -10.77 5.47
C GLU A 261 -7.28 -10.49 6.96
N GLY A 262 -7.46 -9.24 7.38
CA GLY A 262 -7.29 -8.80 8.76
C GLY A 262 -8.27 -9.45 9.73
N TRP A 263 -8.02 -9.24 11.01
CA TRP A 263 -8.95 -9.72 12.05
C TRP A 263 -10.31 -9.03 11.94
N ARG A 264 -11.37 -9.82 12.08
CA ARG A 264 -12.74 -9.32 12.01
C ARG A 264 -13.04 -8.26 13.08
N SER A 265 -12.48 -8.43 14.29
CA SER A 265 -12.64 -7.47 15.38
C SER A 265 -11.80 -6.21 15.09
N PHE A 266 -12.46 -5.05 15.02
CA PHE A 266 -11.86 -3.75 14.73
C PHE A 266 -11.11 -3.69 13.38
N GLY A 267 -11.48 -4.54 12.43
CA GLY A 267 -10.93 -4.53 11.08
C GLY A 267 -11.47 -3.37 10.23
N VAL A 268 -10.87 -3.17 9.04
CA VAL A 268 -11.33 -2.22 8.02
C VAL A 268 -12.78 -2.51 7.63
N GLY A 269 -13.14 -3.79 7.54
CA GLY A 269 -14.49 -4.23 7.23
C GLY A 269 -15.54 -3.77 8.25
N SER A 270 -15.17 -3.60 9.50
CA SER A 270 -16.06 -3.06 10.53
C SER A 270 -16.42 -1.60 10.27
N GLU A 271 -15.45 -0.78 9.84
CA GLU A 271 -15.68 0.61 9.44
C GLU A 271 -16.53 0.70 8.18
N VAL A 272 -16.23 -0.13 7.17
CA VAL A 272 -17.04 -0.21 5.94
C VAL A 272 -18.48 -0.59 6.26
N ALA A 273 -18.70 -1.60 7.10
CA ALA A 273 -20.03 -2.03 7.51
C ALA A 273 -20.79 -0.90 8.23
N ALA A 274 -20.12 -0.20 9.16
CA ALA A 274 -20.73 0.92 9.89
C ALA A 274 -21.14 2.08 8.97
N ARG A 275 -20.40 2.31 7.88
CA ARG A 275 -20.75 3.37 6.91
C ARG A 275 -21.82 2.98 5.88
N ILE A 276 -22.01 1.68 5.65
CA ILE A 276 -23.10 1.18 4.82
C ILE A 276 -24.43 1.30 5.56
N TYR A 277 -24.43 1.12 6.88
CA TYR A 277 -25.60 1.13 7.75
C TYR A 277 -26.09 2.56 8.02
#